data_282a2b998551faffa7b1bf7f3bd15637
#
_entry.id   282a2b998551faffa7b1bf7f3bd15637
#
_cell.length_a   1.000
_cell.length_b   1.000
_cell.length_c   1.000
_cell.angle_alpha   90.00
_cell.angle_beta   90.00
_cell.angle_gamma   90.00
#
_symmetry.space_group_name_H-M   'P 1'
#
loop_
_entity.id
_entity.type
_entity.pdbx_description
1 polymer ?
#
loop_
_entity_poly.entity_id
_entity_poly.type
_entity_poly.pdbx_seq_one_letter_code
_entity_poly.pdbx_strand_id
1 'polypeptide(L)'
;MTTYDVHQHLWPEGFVAALRARNAPPFLEGVALTTQEGRFEVDLGDHVLERRLDVLDRDEIDVAVLSLQTSLGLEAVPDADRTALEEVWVEGARAVIAASGGRLRAFSPSTVRADFAGVSLGSSLIADFDRAASVLDDAEAAGIVVFVHPDAGRATTPTRAPWWDWVTGYPARMQEAYLAWLAFGRERWPSLRVVFAMLAGGGPFQLERLARRGVDVRSALDPNTFFDVSTHGRRAIELCAETFGVSQLVYGSDTPVVDSQPTLDAVRGFGDAVTHVLQSDTPTRLLT
;
A
#
# COMPACT_ATOMS: atom_id res chain seq x y z
N MET A 1 -1.96 16.42 -18.00
CA MET A 1 -1.73 16.29 -16.54
C MET A 1 -1.24 14.88 -16.30
N THR A 2 -0.38 14.69 -15.30
CA THR A 2 0.21 13.38 -15.00
C THR A 2 -0.80 12.48 -14.29
N THR A 3 -0.97 11.27 -14.77
CA THR A 3 -1.79 10.23 -14.14
C THR A 3 -0.92 9.32 -13.29
N TYR A 4 -1.43 8.94 -12.13
CA TYR A 4 -0.68 8.14 -11.14
C TYR A 4 -1.43 6.87 -10.76
N ASP A 5 -0.64 5.84 -10.47
CA ASP A 5 -1.02 4.66 -9.70
C ASP A 5 -0.13 4.62 -8.45
N VAL A 6 -0.71 4.83 -7.27
CA VAL A 6 0.08 4.99 -6.04
C VAL A 6 0.36 3.67 -5.31
N HIS A 7 -0.13 2.56 -5.83
CA HIS A 7 -0.01 1.26 -5.19
C HIS A 7 0.36 0.18 -6.19
N GLN A 8 1.65 -0.04 -6.36
CA GLN A 8 2.18 -1.16 -7.13
C GLN A 8 3.36 -1.82 -6.39
N HIS A 9 3.64 -3.07 -6.78
CA HIS A 9 4.75 -3.84 -6.25
C HIS A 9 5.68 -4.29 -7.35
N LEU A 10 6.99 -4.25 -7.10
CA LEU A 10 8.00 -4.77 -8.01
C LEU A 10 9.15 -5.35 -7.18
N TRP A 11 9.62 -6.53 -7.57
CA TRP A 11 10.80 -7.15 -6.98
C TRP A 11 11.97 -7.03 -7.93
N PRO A 12 12.94 -6.15 -7.66
CA PRO A 12 14.16 -6.07 -8.45
C PRO A 12 14.92 -7.40 -8.46
N GLU A 13 15.71 -7.64 -9.48
CA GLU A 13 16.45 -8.90 -9.66
C GLU A 13 17.27 -9.28 -8.42
N GLY A 14 17.95 -8.31 -7.81
CA GLY A 14 18.72 -8.52 -6.57
C GLY A 14 17.86 -9.01 -5.42
N PHE A 15 16.64 -8.48 -5.29
CA PHE A 15 15.71 -8.92 -4.26
C PHE A 15 15.18 -10.34 -4.52
N VAL A 16 14.87 -10.67 -5.78
CA VAL A 16 14.51 -12.05 -6.19
C VAL A 16 15.65 -13.02 -5.87
N ALA A 17 16.90 -12.63 -6.15
CA ALA A 17 18.08 -13.44 -5.81
C ALA A 17 18.24 -13.62 -4.29
N ALA A 18 18.00 -12.56 -3.51
CA ALA A 18 18.04 -12.63 -2.05
C ALA A 18 16.95 -13.58 -1.50
N LEU A 19 15.73 -13.53 -2.02
CA LEU A 19 14.67 -14.49 -1.64
C LEU A 19 15.03 -15.93 -2.00
N ARG A 20 15.69 -16.18 -3.13
CA ARG A 20 16.16 -17.51 -3.54
C ARG A 20 17.30 -18.06 -2.67
N ALA A 21 18.10 -17.20 -2.08
CA ALA A 21 19.19 -17.60 -1.18
C ALA A 21 18.71 -18.00 0.22
N ARG A 22 17.44 -17.74 0.56
CA ARG A 22 16.85 -18.07 1.86
C ARG A 22 16.29 -19.48 1.92
N ASN A 23 16.24 -20.03 3.13
CA ASN A 23 15.64 -21.34 3.44
C ASN A 23 14.55 -21.25 4.53
N ALA A 24 14.21 -20.03 4.95
CA ALA A 24 13.11 -19.73 5.87
C ALA A 24 12.24 -18.61 5.30
N PRO A 25 10.92 -18.58 5.56
CA PRO A 25 10.00 -17.59 5.02
C PRO A 25 10.43 -16.14 5.32
N PRO A 26 10.22 -15.21 4.35
CA PRO A 26 9.86 -15.49 2.96
C PRO A 26 11.04 -16.04 2.17
N PHE A 27 10.80 -17.02 1.30
CA PHE A 27 11.81 -17.54 0.36
C PHE A 27 11.18 -17.96 -0.97
N LEU A 28 11.99 -18.05 -2.02
CA LEU A 28 11.55 -18.37 -3.38
C LEU A 28 12.27 -19.64 -3.91
N GLU A 29 11.49 -20.63 -4.35
CA GLU A 29 11.96 -21.82 -5.07
C GLU A 29 11.39 -21.84 -6.48
N GLY A 30 12.24 -21.59 -7.49
CA GLY A 30 11.74 -21.42 -8.87
C GLY A 30 10.82 -20.23 -8.97
N VAL A 31 9.51 -20.47 -9.14
CA VAL A 31 8.42 -19.50 -9.16
C VAL A 31 7.52 -19.56 -7.93
N ALA A 32 7.82 -20.47 -6.99
CA ALA A 32 7.00 -20.64 -5.80
C ALA A 32 7.54 -19.82 -4.64
N LEU A 33 6.79 -18.79 -4.24
CA LEU A 33 7.03 -18.00 -3.04
C LEU A 33 6.44 -18.73 -1.83
N THR A 34 7.22 -18.92 -0.79
CA THR A 34 6.77 -19.39 0.51
C THR A 34 6.87 -18.27 1.52
N THR A 35 5.74 -17.90 2.12
CA THR A 35 5.62 -16.95 3.22
C THR A 35 5.08 -17.63 4.47
N GLN A 36 4.86 -16.88 5.55
CA GLN A 36 4.17 -17.41 6.73
C GLN A 36 2.69 -17.75 6.48
N GLU A 37 2.09 -17.14 5.46
CA GLU A 37 0.69 -17.37 5.09
C GLU A 37 0.50 -18.67 4.26
N GLY A 38 1.54 -19.09 3.56
CA GLY A 38 1.48 -20.27 2.70
C GLY A 38 2.46 -20.24 1.53
N ARG A 39 2.16 -21.06 0.52
CA ARG A 39 2.94 -21.14 -0.72
C ARG A 39 2.10 -20.70 -1.90
N PHE A 40 2.65 -19.78 -2.69
CA PHE A 40 2.01 -19.12 -3.82
C PHE A 40 2.88 -19.22 -5.06
N GLU A 41 2.28 -19.37 -6.24
CA GLU A 41 2.99 -19.20 -7.50
C GLU A 41 3.03 -17.72 -7.87
N VAL A 42 4.20 -17.24 -8.32
CA VAL A 42 4.41 -15.86 -8.76
C VAL A 42 4.96 -15.85 -10.18
N ASP A 43 4.46 -14.98 -11.04
CA ASP A 43 5.06 -14.74 -12.35
C ASP A 43 6.19 -13.71 -12.19
N LEU A 44 7.44 -14.18 -12.22
CA LEU A 44 8.60 -13.30 -12.11
C LEU A 44 8.74 -12.34 -13.30
N GLY A 45 8.09 -12.63 -14.42
CA GLY A 45 8.00 -11.72 -15.56
C GLY A 45 7.26 -10.43 -15.21
N ASP A 46 6.32 -10.46 -14.25
CA ASP A 46 5.59 -9.28 -13.78
C ASP A 46 6.48 -8.28 -13.03
N HIS A 47 7.68 -8.70 -12.62
CA HIS A 47 8.67 -7.88 -11.95
C HIS A 47 9.77 -7.35 -12.88
N VAL A 48 9.66 -7.61 -14.19
CA VAL A 48 10.55 -7.06 -15.22
C VAL A 48 10.10 -5.64 -15.61
N LEU A 49 11.05 -4.71 -15.70
CA LEU A 49 10.77 -3.30 -15.96
C LEU A 49 9.98 -3.07 -17.26
N GLU A 50 10.40 -3.69 -18.35
CA GLU A 50 9.77 -3.53 -19.67
C GLU A 50 8.29 -3.93 -19.61
N ARG A 51 7.99 -5.10 -19.02
CA ARG A 51 6.61 -5.55 -18.86
C ARG A 51 5.79 -4.62 -17.95
N ARG A 52 6.42 -4.04 -16.92
CA ARG A 52 5.77 -3.04 -16.08
C ARG A 52 5.42 -1.78 -16.87
N LEU A 53 6.32 -1.29 -17.71
CA LEU A 53 6.06 -0.13 -18.55
C LEU A 53 4.94 -0.40 -19.57
N ASP A 54 4.89 -1.60 -20.16
CA ASP A 54 3.80 -2.02 -21.05
C ASP A 54 2.43 -2.00 -20.33
N VAL A 55 2.40 -2.42 -19.04
CA VAL A 55 1.18 -2.34 -18.21
C VAL A 55 0.77 -0.89 -17.97
N LEU A 56 1.71 -0.01 -17.66
CA LEU A 56 1.39 1.41 -17.47
C LEU A 56 0.86 2.05 -18.75
N ASP A 57 1.44 1.72 -19.91
CA ASP A 57 0.99 2.22 -21.21
C ASP A 57 -0.41 1.71 -21.56
N ARG A 58 -0.70 0.42 -21.32
CA ARG A 58 -2.04 -0.17 -21.50
C ARG A 58 -3.09 0.54 -20.62
N ASP A 59 -2.74 0.85 -19.39
CA ASP A 59 -3.63 1.41 -18.38
C ASP A 59 -3.74 2.95 -18.46
N GLU A 60 -2.94 3.58 -19.34
CA GLU A 60 -2.84 5.04 -19.50
C GLU A 60 -2.37 5.75 -18.20
N ILE A 61 -1.45 5.12 -17.49
CA ILE A 61 -0.81 5.65 -16.28
C ILE A 61 0.58 6.20 -16.61
N ASP A 62 0.82 7.46 -16.28
CA ASP A 62 2.12 8.10 -16.52
C ASP A 62 3.17 7.67 -15.50
N VAL A 63 2.78 7.59 -14.22
CA VAL A 63 3.70 7.30 -13.10
C VAL A 63 3.10 6.30 -12.14
N ALA A 64 3.85 5.24 -11.81
CA ALA A 64 3.49 4.34 -10.72
C ALA A 64 4.42 4.52 -9.52
N VAL A 65 3.87 4.31 -8.31
CA VAL A 65 4.62 4.31 -7.06
C VAL A 65 4.75 2.88 -6.54
N LEU A 66 5.98 2.41 -6.47
CA LEU A 66 6.31 1.05 -6.03
C LEU A 66 6.40 0.99 -4.50
N SER A 67 6.05 -0.13 -3.91
CA SER A 67 6.33 -0.45 -2.51
C SER A 67 6.79 -1.89 -2.36
N LEU A 68 7.61 -2.14 -1.33
CA LEU A 68 7.88 -3.50 -0.87
C LEU A 68 6.65 -3.99 -0.11
N GLN A 69 6.13 -5.15 -0.51
CA GLN A 69 4.93 -5.73 0.10
C GLN A 69 5.18 -6.12 1.55
N THR A 70 4.47 -5.50 2.48
CA THR A 70 4.52 -5.90 3.91
C THR A 70 3.90 -7.28 4.14
N SER A 71 3.01 -7.73 3.23
CA SER A 71 2.46 -9.09 3.23
C SER A 71 3.48 -10.21 2.98
N LEU A 72 4.72 -9.88 2.61
CA LEU A 72 5.84 -10.85 2.63
C LEU A 72 6.20 -11.31 4.05
N GLY A 73 5.78 -10.59 5.08
CA GLY A 73 5.99 -10.94 6.48
C GLY A 73 7.42 -10.67 6.95
N LEU A 74 8.07 -9.64 6.42
CA LEU A 74 9.44 -9.29 6.82
C LEU A 74 9.55 -8.87 8.29
N GLU A 75 8.46 -8.40 8.91
CA GLU A 75 8.40 -8.05 10.33
C GLU A 75 8.64 -9.25 11.27
N ALA A 76 8.45 -10.47 10.78
CA ALA A 76 8.72 -11.69 11.53
C ALA A 76 10.12 -12.27 11.26
N VAL A 77 10.88 -11.65 10.35
CA VAL A 77 12.28 -12.02 10.08
C VAL A 77 13.17 -11.32 11.13
N PRO A 78 14.27 -11.97 11.59
CA PRO A 78 15.24 -11.32 12.49
C PRO A 78 15.71 -9.97 11.93
N ASP A 79 15.86 -8.96 12.80
CA ASP A 79 16.09 -7.57 12.40
C ASP A 79 17.28 -7.39 11.43
N ALA A 80 18.38 -8.09 11.63
CA ALA A 80 19.54 -8.00 10.74
C ALA A 80 19.23 -8.52 9.32
N ASP A 81 18.50 -9.64 9.21
CA ASP A 81 18.10 -10.22 7.93
C ASP A 81 17.05 -9.37 7.23
N ARG A 82 16.08 -8.83 8.01
CA ARG A 82 15.06 -7.90 7.50
C ARG A 82 15.72 -6.67 6.91
N THR A 83 16.60 -6.01 7.66
CA THR A 83 17.34 -4.84 7.20
C THR A 83 18.12 -5.15 5.92
N ALA A 84 18.79 -6.28 5.85
CA ALA A 84 19.53 -6.70 4.66
C ALA A 84 18.62 -6.87 3.43
N LEU A 85 17.45 -7.50 3.61
CA LEU A 85 16.46 -7.66 2.52
C LEU A 85 15.88 -6.32 2.06
N GLU A 86 15.53 -5.44 3.00
CA GLU A 86 15.02 -4.10 2.69
C GLU A 86 16.07 -3.27 1.93
N GLU A 87 17.35 -3.31 2.34
CA GLU A 87 18.42 -2.58 1.63
C GLU A 87 18.65 -3.13 0.22
N VAL A 88 18.61 -4.43 0.02
CA VAL A 88 18.72 -5.04 -1.32
C VAL A 88 17.54 -4.59 -2.19
N TRP A 89 16.32 -4.53 -1.64
CA TRP A 89 15.17 -4.03 -2.38
C TRP A 89 15.32 -2.54 -2.70
N VAL A 90 15.74 -1.72 -1.74
CA VAL A 90 15.96 -0.27 -1.90
C VAL A 90 16.97 0.03 -3.02
N GLU A 91 18.10 -0.69 -3.03
CA GLU A 91 19.13 -0.52 -4.07
C GLU A 91 18.58 -0.90 -5.45
N GLY A 92 17.89 -2.04 -5.52
CA GLY A 92 17.27 -2.47 -6.77
C GLY A 92 16.15 -1.53 -7.23
N ALA A 93 15.32 -1.01 -6.32
CA ALA A 93 14.29 -0.03 -6.63
C ALA A 93 14.89 1.27 -7.22
N ARG A 94 15.99 1.76 -6.65
CA ARG A 94 16.73 2.92 -7.21
C ARG A 94 17.17 2.67 -8.66
N ALA A 95 17.72 1.49 -8.93
CA ALA A 95 18.16 1.13 -10.28
C ALA A 95 16.99 1.08 -11.27
N VAL A 96 15.87 0.46 -10.87
CA VAL A 96 14.66 0.37 -11.71
C VAL A 96 14.04 1.75 -11.94
N ILE A 97 13.95 2.60 -10.91
CA ILE A 97 13.47 3.98 -11.03
C ILE A 97 14.34 4.77 -12.01
N ALA A 98 15.66 4.70 -11.88
CA ALA A 98 16.58 5.40 -12.77
C ALA A 98 16.44 4.95 -14.23
N ALA A 99 16.19 3.65 -14.47
CA ALA A 99 16.00 3.09 -15.80
C ALA A 99 14.60 3.36 -16.40
N SER A 100 13.62 3.75 -15.58
CA SER A 100 12.20 3.88 -15.99
C SER A 100 11.90 5.14 -16.82
N GLY A 101 12.85 6.05 -17.01
CA GLY A 101 12.59 7.31 -17.70
C GLY A 101 11.61 8.23 -16.96
N GLY A 102 11.52 8.13 -15.64
CA GLY A 102 10.61 8.94 -14.80
C GLY A 102 9.20 8.33 -14.63
N ARG A 103 8.96 7.13 -15.15
CA ARG A 103 7.69 6.42 -15.07
C ARG A 103 7.46 5.74 -13.70
N LEU A 104 8.50 5.58 -12.90
CA LEU A 104 8.44 4.93 -11.61
C LEU A 104 8.96 5.83 -10.50
N ARG A 105 8.30 5.77 -9.35
CA ARG A 105 8.72 6.25 -8.03
C ARG A 105 8.59 5.12 -7.04
N ALA A 106 9.03 5.30 -5.78
CA ALA A 106 8.79 4.29 -4.76
C ALA A 106 8.60 4.90 -3.36
N PHE A 107 7.92 4.16 -2.50
CA PHE A 107 7.96 4.33 -1.05
C PHE A 107 9.09 3.48 -0.49
N SER A 108 9.93 4.04 0.37
CA SER A 108 10.98 3.26 1.05
C SER A 108 10.37 2.36 2.12
N PRO A 109 10.84 1.14 2.29
CA PRO A 109 10.39 0.29 3.39
C PRO A 109 10.93 0.80 4.73
N SER A 110 10.09 0.80 5.76
CA SER A 110 10.41 0.94 7.19
C SER A 110 11.13 2.22 7.63
N THR A 111 11.82 2.94 6.76
CA THR A 111 12.62 4.13 7.09
C THR A 111 12.44 5.25 6.08
N VAL A 112 12.46 6.50 6.54
CA VAL A 112 12.40 7.69 5.69
C VAL A 112 13.69 7.85 4.89
N ARG A 113 13.56 8.07 3.57
CA ARG A 113 14.67 8.31 2.63
C ARG A 113 14.31 9.46 1.70
N ALA A 114 15.18 10.45 1.63
CA ALA A 114 14.92 11.69 0.89
C ALA A 114 14.77 11.51 -0.63
N ASP A 115 15.28 10.43 -1.19
CA ASP A 115 15.21 10.08 -2.61
C ASP A 115 13.99 9.21 -2.97
N PHE A 116 13.12 8.92 -1.98
CA PHE A 116 11.88 8.19 -2.17
C PHE A 116 10.66 9.12 -2.06
N ALA A 117 9.53 8.72 -2.65
CA ALA A 117 8.30 9.50 -2.64
C ALA A 117 7.60 9.51 -1.26
N GLY A 118 7.99 8.62 -0.36
CA GLY A 118 7.44 8.47 0.97
C GLY A 118 7.99 7.23 1.65
N VAL A 119 7.32 6.77 2.72
CA VAL A 119 7.65 5.54 3.43
C VAL A 119 6.44 4.60 3.47
N SER A 120 6.66 3.30 3.23
CA SER A 120 5.65 2.25 3.36
C SER A 120 5.81 1.54 4.70
N LEU A 121 4.71 1.46 5.45
CA LEU A 121 4.65 0.85 6.78
C LEU A 121 3.55 -0.21 6.84
N GLY A 122 3.79 -1.25 7.63
CA GLY A 122 2.79 -2.26 7.90
C GLY A 122 1.67 -1.75 8.82
N SER A 123 0.47 -2.27 8.63
CA SER A 123 -0.72 -1.90 9.41
C SER A 123 -0.55 -2.17 10.91
N SER A 124 0.12 -3.26 11.29
CA SER A 124 0.38 -3.57 12.70
C SER A 124 1.31 -2.57 13.38
N LEU A 125 2.23 -1.97 12.61
CA LEU A 125 3.10 -0.93 13.14
C LEU A 125 2.30 0.36 13.41
N ILE A 126 1.36 0.71 12.54
CA ILE A 126 0.47 1.87 12.74
C ILE A 126 -0.53 1.64 13.88
N ALA A 127 -0.89 0.40 14.16
CA ALA A 127 -1.70 0.08 15.34
C ALA A 127 -0.91 0.16 16.66
N ASP A 128 0.42 0.27 16.62
CA ASP A 128 1.33 0.38 17.77
C ASP A 128 2.22 1.64 17.64
N PHE A 129 1.69 2.78 18.05
CA PHE A 129 2.36 4.08 17.92
C PHE A 129 3.67 4.20 18.69
N ASP A 130 3.90 3.43 19.75
CA ASP A 130 5.18 3.47 20.48
C ASP A 130 6.30 2.93 19.59
N ARG A 131 6.01 1.93 18.76
CA ARG A 131 6.95 1.40 17.78
C ARG A 131 7.07 2.26 16.53
N ALA A 132 5.96 2.87 16.09
CA ALA A 132 5.91 3.69 14.88
C ALA A 132 6.44 5.11 15.08
N ALA A 133 6.52 5.61 16.32
CA ALA A 133 6.76 7.01 16.63
C ALA A 133 7.95 7.61 15.89
N SER A 134 9.10 6.97 15.94
CA SER A 134 10.32 7.51 15.32
C SER A 134 10.18 7.72 13.81
N VAL A 135 9.65 6.74 13.09
CA VAL A 135 9.48 6.86 11.63
C VAL A 135 8.38 7.84 11.25
N LEU A 136 7.32 7.97 12.08
CA LEU A 136 6.26 8.95 11.85
C LEU A 136 6.73 10.38 12.13
N ASP A 137 7.54 10.59 13.19
CA ASP A 137 8.18 11.86 13.49
C ASP A 137 9.12 12.30 12.35
N ASP A 138 9.93 11.37 11.83
CA ASP A 138 10.83 11.63 10.70
C ASP A 138 10.05 11.94 9.42
N ALA A 139 8.95 11.22 9.15
CA ALA A 139 8.10 11.44 7.97
C ALA A 139 7.40 12.79 8.03
N GLU A 140 6.85 13.19 9.19
CA GLU A 140 6.21 14.49 9.37
C GLU A 140 7.24 15.62 9.24
N ALA A 141 8.40 15.49 9.87
CA ALA A 141 9.48 16.49 9.79
C ALA A 141 10.00 16.66 8.34
N ALA A 142 10.06 15.59 7.58
CA ALA A 142 10.45 15.62 6.17
C ALA A 142 9.32 16.05 5.23
N GLY A 143 8.08 16.16 5.71
CA GLY A 143 6.90 16.47 4.90
C GLY A 143 6.57 15.41 3.85
N ILE A 144 6.95 14.16 4.07
CA ILE A 144 6.71 13.05 3.15
C ILE A 144 5.49 12.22 3.56
N VAL A 145 4.93 11.46 2.61
CA VAL A 145 3.75 10.63 2.84
C VAL A 145 4.09 9.29 3.48
N VAL A 146 3.19 8.81 4.33
CA VAL A 146 3.18 7.44 4.84
C VAL A 146 2.14 6.62 4.10
N PHE A 147 2.54 5.53 3.47
CA PHE A 147 1.67 4.54 2.87
C PHE A 147 1.51 3.34 3.80
N VAL A 148 0.29 3.08 4.25
CA VAL A 148 -0.03 1.98 5.17
C VAL A 148 -0.58 0.80 4.38
N HIS A 149 0.13 -0.32 4.44
CA HIS A 149 -0.21 -1.54 3.72
C HIS A 149 -0.53 -2.69 4.69
N PRO A 150 -1.44 -3.63 4.37
CA PRO A 150 -1.70 -4.77 5.24
C PRO A 150 -0.47 -5.65 5.42
N ASP A 151 -0.21 -6.05 6.67
CA ASP A 151 0.84 -7.00 6.99
C ASP A 151 0.43 -8.43 6.65
N ALA A 152 1.43 -9.34 6.63
CA ALA A 152 1.20 -10.76 6.52
C ALA A 152 0.21 -11.29 7.57
N GLY A 153 -0.64 -12.18 7.14
CA GLY A 153 -1.56 -12.90 8.01
C GLY A 153 -0.88 -14.06 8.74
N ARG A 154 -1.69 -14.82 9.43
CA ARG A 154 -1.27 -16.10 9.97
C ARG A 154 -1.40 -17.18 8.90
N ALA A 155 -0.59 -18.23 9.00
CA ALA A 155 -0.72 -19.41 8.15
C ALA A 155 -2.17 -19.87 8.09
N THR A 156 -2.68 -20.06 6.87
CA THR A 156 -4.02 -20.61 6.66
C THR A 156 -4.10 -22.03 7.21
N THR A 157 -5.14 -22.33 7.95
CA THR A 157 -5.39 -23.72 8.36
C THR A 157 -5.96 -24.49 7.16
N PRO A 158 -5.71 -25.79 7.03
CA PRO A 158 -6.24 -26.61 5.92
C PRO A 158 -7.77 -26.60 5.78
N THR A 159 -8.47 -26.10 6.81
CA THR A 159 -9.94 -26.00 6.87
C THR A 159 -10.47 -24.66 6.33
N ARG A 160 -9.59 -23.71 5.94
CA ARG A 160 -10.00 -22.42 5.40
C ARG A 160 -9.80 -22.38 3.89
N ALA A 161 -10.66 -21.65 3.20
CA ALA A 161 -10.48 -21.37 1.78
C ALA A 161 -9.19 -20.56 1.55
N PRO A 162 -8.49 -20.73 0.41
CA PRO A 162 -7.24 -20.01 0.13
C PRO A 162 -7.36 -18.47 0.21
N TRP A 163 -8.53 -17.92 -0.13
CA TRP A 163 -8.81 -16.47 -0.10
C TRP A 163 -9.14 -15.92 1.29
N TRP A 164 -9.23 -16.77 2.34
CA TRP A 164 -9.81 -16.38 3.63
C TRP A 164 -9.11 -15.18 4.26
N ASP A 165 -7.79 -15.21 4.38
CA ASP A 165 -7.04 -14.13 5.04
C ASP A 165 -7.00 -12.86 4.21
N TRP A 166 -7.06 -12.95 2.88
CA TRP A 166 -7.12 -11.78 2.00
C TRP A 166 -8.41 -10.98 2.20
N VAL A 167 -9.51 -11.66 2.56
CA VAL A 167 -10.84 -11.04 2.70
C VAL A 167 -11.21 -10.79 4.16
N THR A 168 -10.60 -11.45 5.12
CA THR A 168 -10.92 -11.31 6.54
C THR A 168 -9.77 -10.73 7.36
N GLY A 169 -8.56 -11.22 7.16
CA GLY A 169 -7.39 -10.84 7.94
C GLY A 169 -6.83 -9.48 7.55
N TYR A 170 -6.58 -9.25 6.26
CA TYR A 170 -6.06 -7.97 5.76
C TYR A 170 -6.99 -6.80 6.07
N PRO A 171 -8.30 -6.87 5.74
CA PRO A 171 -9.22 -5.81 6.11
C PRO A 171 -9.29 -5.54 7.60
N ALA A 172 -9.27 -6.58 8.44
CA ALA A 172 -9.32 -6.41 9.90
C ALA A 172 -8.11 -5.63 10.43
N ARG A 173 -6.88 -5.97 9.97
CA ARG A 173 -5.66 -5.25 10.35
C ARG A 173 -5.65 -3.81 9.83
N MET A 174 -6.09 -3.59 8.60
CA MET A 174 -6.21 -2.25 8.04
C MET A 174 -7.25 -1.40 8.79
N GLN A 175 -8.39 -1.97 9.18
CA GLN A 175 -9.36 -1.27 10.04
C GLN A 175 -8.77 -0.91 11.40
N GLU A 176 -8.04 -1.83 12.04
CA GLU A 176 -7.38 -1.57 13.33
C GLU A 176 -6.40 -0.41 13.21
N ALA A 177 -5.52 -0.42 12.21
CA ALA A 177 -4.58 0.67 11.93
C ALA A 177 -5.30 2.02 11.69
N TYR A 178 -6.35 2.01 10.86
CA TYR A 178 -7.11 3.22 10.58
C TYR A 178 -7.84 3.76 11.82
N LEU A 179 -8.45 2.89 12.62
CA LEU A 179 -9.15 3.30 13.85
C LEU A 179 -8.18 3.79 14.92
N ALA A 180 -6.99 3.21 15.04
CA ALA A 180 -5.93 3.72 15.90
C ALA A 180 -5.46 5.10 15.42
N TRP A 181 -5.27 5.29 14.11
CA TRP A 181 -4.93 6.58 13.52
C TRP A 181 -6.00 7.64 13.80
N LEU A 182 -7.26 7.30 13.59
CA LEU A 182 -8.40 8.18 13.87
C LEU A 182 -8.47 8.61 15.32
N ALA A 183 -8.21 7.67 16.25
CA ALA A 183 -8.34 7.91 17.69
C ALA A 183 -7.16 8.68 18.29
N PHE A 184 -5.94 8.46 17.80
CA PHE A 184 -4.73 8.94 18.45
C PHE A 184 -3.68 9.51 17.48
N GLY A 185 -3.56 8.94 16.28
CA GLY A 185 -2.49 9.28 15.35
C GLY A 185 -2.58 10.71 14.84
N ARG A 186 -3.76 11.14 14.42
CA ARG A 186 -3.96 12.48 13.86
C ARG A 186 -3.70 13.60 14.87
N GLU A 187 -4.00 13.39 16.15
CA GLU A 187 -3.68 14.37 17.19
C GLU A 187 -2.17 14.54 17.38
N ARG A 188 -1.44 13.42 17.29
CA ARG A 188 0.02 13.39 17.50
C ARG A 188 0.79 13.89 16.28
N TRP A 189 0.33 13.59 15.06
CA TRP A 189 0.96 13.99 13.80
C TRP A 189 -0.04 14.75 12.89
N PRO A 190 -0.31 16.03 13.22
CA PRO A 190 -1.40 16.81 12.59
C PRO A 190 -1.14 17.17 11.14
N SER A 191 0.10 17.27 10.70
CA SER A 191 0.46 17.63 9.33
C SER A 191 0.80 16.42 8.44
N LEU A 192 0.98 15.23 9.02
CA LEU A 192 1.40 14.05 8.29
C LEU A 192 0.33 13.57 7.30
N ARG A 193 0.73 13.38 6.05
CA ARG A 193 -0.12 12.77 5.01
C ARG A 193 -0.02 11.25 5.09
N VAL A 194 -1.17 10.59 5.22
CA VAL A 194 -1.23 9.13 5.36
C VAL A 194 -2.20 8.56 4.33
N VAL A 195 -1.77 7.52 3.60
CA VAL A 195 -2.61 6.74 2.69
C VAL A 195 -2.84 5.36 3.29
N PHE A 196 -4.08 4.97 3.44
CA PHE A 196 -4.45 3.62 3.83
C PHE A 196 -4.81 2.81 2.60
N ALA A 197 -4.12 1.70 2.35
CA ALA A 197 -4.42 0.77 1.29
C ALA A 197 -5.81 0.14 1.45
N MET A 198 -6.37 -0.36 0.35
CA MET A 198 -7.61 -1.17 0.35
C MET A 198 -8.79 -0.47 1.06
N LEU A 199 -8.98 0.84 0.82
CA LEU A 199 -10.03 1.63 1.48
C LEU A 199 -10.02 1.48 3.01
N ALA A 200 -8.83 1.37 3.63
CA ALA A 200 -8.65 1.11 5.06
C ALA A 200 -9.42 -0.14 5.54
N GLY A 201 -9.48 -1.18 4.70
CA GLY A 201 -10.20 -2.41 5.01
C GLY A 201 -11.70 -2.22 5.23
N GLY A 202 -12.31 -1.19 4.65
CA GLY A 202 -13.73 -0.84 4.87
C GLY A 202 -13.95 0.08 6.07
N GLY A 203 -12.98 0.94 6.38
CA GLY A 203 -13.07 1.94 7.46
C GLY A 203 -14.39 2.71 7.54
N PRO A 204 -15.00 3.17 6.41
CA PRO A 204 -16.30 3.86 6.42
C PRO A 204 -17.42 3.12 7.15
N PHE A 205 -17.47 1.81 7.07
CA PHE A 205 -18.49 1.01 7.74
C PHE A 205 -18.50 1.16 9.26
N GLN A 206 -17.38 1.57 9.86
CA GLN A 206 -17.25 1.69 11.30
C GLN A 206 -17.65 3.06 11.84
N LEU A 207 -17.67 4.11 11.03
CA LEU A 207 -17.83 5.48 11.51
C LEU A 207 -19.20 5.73 12.15
N GLU A 208 -20.30 5.31 11.50
CA GLU A 208 -21.64 5.45 12.09
C GLU A 208 -21.77 4.65 13.37
N ARG A 209 -21.18 3.45 13.43
CA ARG A 209 -21.18 2.60 14.62
C ARG A 209 -20.43 3.26 15.77
N LEU A 210 -19.30 3.90 15.51
CA LEU A 210 -18.53 4.65 16.49
C LEU A 210 -19.32 5.88 16.99
N ALA A 211 -19.89 6.66 16.08
CA ALA A 211 -20.70 7.82 16.43
C ALA A 211 -21.88 7.46 17.33
N ARG A 212 -22.57 6.35 17.06
CA ARG A 212 -23.66 5.82 17.92
C ARG A 212 -23.18 5.38 19.31
N ARG A 213 -21.89 5.18 19.50
CA ARG A 213 -21.26 4.86 20.79
C ARG A 213 -20.65 6.08 21.48
N GLY A 214 -20.91 7.29 20.95
CA GLY A 214 -20.45 8.55 21.51
C GLY A 214 -19.02 8.94 21.13
N VAL A 215 -18.40 8.25 20.17
CA VAL A 215 -17.07 8.61 19.66
C VAL A 215 -17.21 9.78 18.69
N ASP A 216 -16.36 10.79 18.83
CA ASP A 216 -16.28 11.88 17.85
C ASP A 216 -15.57 11.39 16.60
N VAL A 217 -16.30 11.34 15.49
CA VAL A 217 -15.78 10.87 14.19
C VAL A 217 -15.43 12.01 13.23
N ARG A 218 -15.45 13.28 13.69
CA ARG A 218 -15.12 14.43 12.83
C ARG A 218 -13.69 14.37 12.30
N SER A 219 -12.76 13.80 13.06
CA SER A 219 -11.38 13.56 12.62
C SER A 219 -11.25 12.58 11.44
N ALA A 220 -12.30 11.81 11.12
CA ALA A 220 -12.35 10.98 9.91
C ALA A 220 -12.40 11.80 8.61
N LEU A 221 -12.84 13.07 8.68
CA LEU A 221 -12.89 14.00 7.55
C LEU A 221 -11.60 14.83 7.40
N ASP A 222 -10.51 14.32 7.94
CA ASP A 222 -9.20 14.96 7.87
C ASP A 222 -8.64 15.02 6.44
N PRO A 223 -8.23 16.23 5.96
CA PRO A 223 -7.75 16.42 4.60
C PRO A 223 -6.41 15.75 4.29
N ASN A 224 -5.68 15.29 5.30
CA ASN A 224 -4.38 14.64 5.17
C ASN A 224 -4.46 13.11 5.31
N THR A 225 -5.66 12.54 5.42
CA THR A 225 -5.89 11.10 5.40
C THR A 225 -6.51 10.68 4.07
N PHE A 226 -5.87 9.75 3.38
CA PHE A 226 -6.22 9.29 2.05
C PHE A 226 -6.49 7.79 2.04
N PHE A 227 -7.26 7.34 1.05
CA PHE A 227 -7.64 5.94 0.90
C PHE A 227 -7.37 5.48 -0.53
N ASP A 228 -6.52 4.51 -0.70
CA ASP A 228 -6.29 3.87 -1.98
C ASP A 228 -7.46 2.91 -2.28
N VAL A 229 -7.88 2.89 -3.54
CA VAL A 229 -9.05 2.13 -3.99
C VAL A 229 -8.72 0.72 -4.47
N SER A 230 -7.48 0.27 -4.33
CA SER A 230 -7.00 -1.02 -4.85
C SER A 230 -7.90 -2.17 -4.44
N THR A 231 -8.04 -3.14 -5.34
CA THR A 231 -8.83 -4.37 -5.17
C THR A 231 -10.35 -4.18 -4.96
N HIS A 232 -10.85 -2.94 -5.00
CA HIS A 232 -12.25 -2.66 -4.76
C HIS A 232 -13.01 -2.27 -6.04
N GLY A 233 -14.28 -2.65 -6.07
CA GLY A 233 -15.20 -2.29 -7.14
C GLY A 233 -15.99 -1.03 -6.82
N ARG A 234 -16.76 -0.57 -7.82
CA ARG A 234 -17.49 0.69 -7.82
C ARG A 234 -18.29 0.97 -6.54
N ARG A 235 -19.02 -0.02 -6.00
CA ARG A 235 -19.90 0.19 -4.82
C ARG A 235 -19.12 0.54 -3.55
N ALA A 236 -17.97 -0.10 -3.34
CA ALA A 236 -17.13 0.20 -2.19
C ALA A 236 -16.48 1.58 -2.32
N ILE A 237 -16.01 1.91 -3.54
CA ILE A 237 -15.44 3.22 -3.86
C ILE A 237 -16.50 4.34 -3.67
N GLU A 238 -17.73 4.12 -4.14
CA GLU A 238 -18.84 5.06 -4.00
C GLU A 238 -19.17 5.35 -2.53
N LEU A 239 -19.26 4.31 -1.70
CA LEU A 239 -19.47 4.49 -0.26
C LEU A 239 -18.37 5.32 0.40
N CYS A 240 -17.10 5.08 0.03
CA CYS A 240 -15.98 5.86 0.56
C CYS A 240 -16.01 7.31 0.03
N ALA A 241 -16.34 7.51 -1.24
CA ALA A 241 -16.49 8.84 -1.83
C ALA A 241 -17.60 9.66 -1.16
N GLU A 242 -18.73 9.03 -0.83
CA GLU A 242 -19.83 9.67 -0.09
C GLU A 242 -19.45 9.97 1.37
N THR A 243 -18.61 9.14 1.98
CA THR A 243 -18.23 9.26 3.39
C THR A 243 -17.11 10.28 3.61
N PHE A 244 -16.05 10.23 2.81
CA PHE A 244 -14.82 11.02 3.01
C PHE A 244 -14.69 12.16 1.99
N GLY A 245 -15.40 12.08 0.89
CA GLY A 245 -15.21 12.95 -0.28
C GLY A 245 -14.25 12.34 -1.31
N VAL A 246 -14.50 12.60 -2.58
CA VAL A 246 -13.69 12.11 -3.71
C VAL A 246 -12.22 12.51 -3.60
N SER A 247 -11.96 13.72 -3.06
CA SER A 247 -10.62 14.26 -2.88
C SER A 247 -9.75 13.52 -1.84
N GLN A 248 -10.32 12.60 -1.08
CA GLN A 248 -9.58 11.74 -0.16
C GLN A 248 -9.27 10.36 -0.76
N LEU A 249 -9.81 10.07 -1.93
CA LEU A 249 -9.55 8.83 -2.64
C LEU A 249 -8.40 8.99 -3.62
N VAL A 250 -7.61 7.94 -3.78
CA VAL A 250 -6.48 7.88 -4.71
C VAL A 250 -6.47 6.54 -5.43
N TYR A 251 -6.14 6.57 -6.73
CA TYR A 251 -6.04 5.34 -7.50
C TYR A 251 -4.79 4.56 -7.12
N GLY A 252 -4.97 3.29 -6.80
CA GLY A 252 -3.96 2.26 -6.64
C GLY A 252 -4.47 0.96 -7.24
N SER A 253 -3.61 0.21 -7.91
CA SER A 253 -4.00 -1.05 -8.57
C SER A 253 -3.68 -2.31 -7.77
N ASP A 254 -2.65 -2.28 -6.94
CA ASP A 254 -2.05 -3.46 -6.29
C ASP A 254 -1.38 -4.42 -7.30
N THR A 255 -0.99 -3.90 -8.48
CA THR A 255 -0.28 -4.69 -9.52
C THR A 255 1.14 -5.07 -9.03
N PRO A 256 1.60 -6.32 -9.21
CA PRO A 256 1.02 -7.41 -10.00
C PRO A 256 0.24 -8.44 -9.16
N VAL A 257 -0.07 -8.14 -7.90
CA VAL A 257 -0.77 -9.08 -7.01
C VAL A 257 -2.15 -9.39 -7.56
N VAL A 258 -2.81 -8.36 -8.12
CA VAL A 258 -4.09 -8.49 -8.84
C VAL A 258 -4.03 -7.77 -10.19
N ASP A 259 -4.94 -8.12 -11.09
CA ASP A 259 -5.12 -7.37 -12.34
C ASP A 259 -5.66 -5.96 -12.04
N SER A 260 -5.03 -4.95 -12.64
CA SER A 260 -5.43 -3.54 -12.50
C SER A 260 -6.80 -3.21 -13.11
N GLN A 261 -7.19 -3.91 -14.18
CA GLN A 261 -8.34 -3.56 -15.01
C GLN A 261 -9.67 -3.47 -14.23
N PRO A 262 -10.04 -4.42 -13.36
CA PRO A 262 -11.32 -4.32 -12.65
C PRO A 262 -11.45 -3.07 -11.78
N THR A 263 -10.37 -2.66 -11.09
CA THR A 263 -10.36 -1.43 -10.28
C THR A 263 -10.34 -0.19 -11.17
N LEU A 264 -9.57 -0.21 -12.26
CA LEU A 264 -9.50 0.88 -13.22
C LEU A 264 -10.86 1.14 -13.89
N ASP A 265 -11.55 0.08 -14.32
CA ASP A 265 -12.87 0.15 -14.89
C ASP A 265 -13.90 0.69 -13.88
N ALA A 266 -13.79 0.30 -12.62
CA ALA A 266 -14.64 0.81 -11.56
C ALA A 266 -14.44 2.32 -11.35
N VAL A 267 -13.21 2.82 -11.37
CA VAL A 267 -12.86 4.25 -11.27
C VAL A 267 -13.36 5.01 -12.51
N ARG A 268 -13.06 4.53 -13.71
CA ARG A 268 -13.52 5.14 -14.98
C ARG A 268 -15.03 5.18 -15.08
N GLY A 269 -15.72 4.21 -14.48
CA GLY A 269 -17.19 4.16 -14.42
C GLY A 269 -17.85 5.32 -13.64
N PHE A 270 -17.10 6.13 -12.87
CA PHE A 270 -17.59 7.36 -12.24
C PHE A 270 -17.57 8.57 -13.19
N GLY A 271 -16.92 8.45 -14.35
CA GLY A 271 -16.74 9.49 -15.35
C GLY A 271 -15.44 10.27 -15.18
N ASP A 272 -15.10 11.05 -16.22
CA ASP A 272 -13.78 11.67 -16.38
C ASP A 272 -13.39 12.58 -15.21
N ALA A 273 -14.32 13.35 -14.67
CA ALA A 273 -14.02 14.29 -13.58
C ALA A 273 -13.57 13.57 -12.30
N VAL A 274 -14.24 12.47 -11.92
CA VAL A 274 -13.88 11.68 -10.73
C VAL A 274 -12.60 10.91 -11.00
N THR A 275 -12.45 10.29 -12.17
CA THR A 275 -11.23 9.61 -12.60
C THR A 275 -10.02 10.54 -12.51
N HIS A 276 -10.18 11.78 -13.01
CA HIS A 276 -9.13 12.79 -12.95
C HIS A 276 -8.71 13.12 -11.50
N VAL A 277 -9.67 13.30 -10.59
CA VAL A 277 -9.37 13.55 -9.18
C VAL A 277 -8.57 12.38 -8.58
N LEU A 278 -9.00 11.13 -8.78
CA LEU A 278 -8.33 9.97 -8.20
C LEU A 278 -6.96 9.69 -8.81
N GLN A 279 -6.78 9.96 -10.10
CA GLN A 279 -5.53 9.62 -10.80
C GLN A 279 -4.55 10.80 -10.93
N SER A 280 -5.00 12.05 -10.77
CA SER A 280 -4.15 13.22 -11.02
C SER A 280 -4.13 14.19 -9.83
N ASP A 281 -5.28 14.77 -9.44
CA ASP A 281 -5.31 15.84 -8.45
C ASP A 281 -4.91 15.36 -7.07
N THR A 282 -5.54 14.26 -6.60
CA THR A 282 -5.25 13.68 -5.27
C THR A 282 -3.82 13.16 -5.18
N PRO A 283 -3.30 12.34 -6.14
CA PRO A 283 -1.91 11.90 -6.10
C PRO A 283 -0.90 13.06 -6.18
N THR A 284 -1.17 14.09 -6.97
CA THR A 284 -0.29 15.26 -7.03
C THR A 284 -0.18 15.92 -5.66
N ARG A 285 -1.32 16.19 -5.00
CA ARG A 285 -1.34 16.75 -3.63
C ARG A 285 -0.68 15.84 -2.61
N LEU A 286 -0.82 14.54 -2.78
CA LEU A 286 -0.27 13.53 -1.89
C LEU A 286 1.27 13.46 -1.96
N LEU A 287 1.82 13.52 -3.19
CA LEU A 287 3.24 13.23 -3.47
C LEU A 287 4.12 14.49 -3.60
N THR A 288 3.55 15.69 -3.43
CA THR A 288 4.27 16.99 -3.39
C THR A 288 4.22 17.59 -2.00
#